data_1d5f1f8c666ddc9ecc256de34d5b085a
#
_entry.id   1d5f1f8c666ddc9ecc256de34d5b085a
#
_cell.length_a   1.000
_cell.length_b   1.000
_cell.length_c   1.000
_cell.angle_alpha   90.00
_cell.angle_beta   90.00
_cell.angle_gamma   90.00
#
_symmetry.space_group_name_H-M   'P 1'
#
loop_
_entity.id
_entity.type
_entity.pdbx_description
1 polymer ?
#
loop_
_entity_poly.entity_id
_entity_poly.type
_entity_poly.pdbx_seq_one_letter_code
_entity_poly.pdbx_strand_id
1 'polypeptide(L)'
;FVASAGFSPLAGDGRVAVLADRSGRLRPAIWDPASGQRTDLELELPGEVDVADWWPDAQALLLVHTYMGRDELSRLDLRSGALERLEHPAGSIQRAGVRPDGAVWYRLSSGAAAPEVRAVGAEEAVLRPPGPRAPAGVAYESWSFTNSEGDQVHGFLAVPPGAGPHPTVLLVHGGPHHHDADAWDPEVQAFVDHGYAVGLVNYRGSTGYGKAWQDVLEGDPGRPEIEDVVAGRDDLIARGLADPTEVVITGASWGGYVTLQAIGTVPEGWRAAMAVVPVADYLSAYADESEALQAFDRSLFGGGPEDRHDLYVERSPITHVDRVATPVLLMVGDNDTRCPLQQVLNYAERLRELGKPFELDRFDAGHGALVVNERIRQMEVLLRFAARHVPGGAEPEA
;
A
#
# COMPACT_ATOMS: atom_id res chain seq x y z
N PHE A 1 19.83 0.16 -11.74
CA PHE A 1 19.57 -0.98 -10.81
C PHE A 1 19.25 -2.23 -11.62
N VAL A 2 19.75 -3.38 -11.21
CA VAL A 2 19.46 -4.69 -11.82
C VAL A 2 19.15 -5.66 -10.68
N ALA A 3 17.98 -6.30 -10.75
CA ALA A 3 17.60 -7.37 -9.83
C ALA A 3 17.51 -8.70 -10.59
N SER A 4 17.95 -9.81 -9.96
CA SER A 4 17.80 -11.14 -10.52
C SER A 4 16.35 -11.61 -10.39
N ALA A 5 15.78 -12.05 -11.51
CA ALA A 5 14.44 -12.65 -11.55
C ALA A 5 14.47 -14.19 -11.66
N GLY A 6 15.60 -14.79 -12.02
CA GLY A 6 15.77 -16.25 -12.03
C GLY A 6 16.72 -16.78 -13.11
N PHE A 7 17.33 -17.92 -12.81
CA PHE A 7 18.20 -18.63 -13.75
C PHE A 7 17.39 -19.45 -14.76
N SER A 8 17.94 -19.63 -15.96
CA SER A 8 17.40 -20.60 -16.92
C SER A 8 17.26 -21.99 -16.29
N PRO A 9 16.16 -22.71 -16.52
CA PRO A 9 15.95 -24.05 -15.98
C PRO A 9 16.78 -25.16 -16.68
N LEU A 10 17.40 -24.84 -17.80
CA LEU A 10 18.19 -25.84 -18.55
C LEU A 10 19.58 -26.00 -18.01
N ALA A 11 20.00 -27.25 -17.81
CA ALA A 11 21.36 -27.58 -17.40
C ALA A 11 22.37 -27.08 -18.42
N GLY A 12 23.35 -26.29 -17.97
CA GLY A 12 24.40 -25.71 -18.83
C GLY A 12 23.99 -24.39 -19.53
N ASP A 13 22.75 -23.94 -19.41
CA ASP A 13 22.31 -22.62 -19.84
C ASP A 13 22.53 -21.61 -18.71
N GLY A 14 23.55 -20.77 -18.84
CA GLY A 14 23.92 -19.80 -17.81
C GLY A 14 23.08 -18.51 -17.84
N ARG A 15 22.11 -18.41 -18.73
CA ARG A 15 21.29 -17.20 -18.84
C ARG A 15 20.47 -16.92 -17.56
N VAL A 16 20.36 -15.65 -17.22
CA VAL A 16 19.57 -15.15 -16.08
C VAL A 16 18.55 -14.14 -16.60
N ALA A 17 17.30 -14.31 -16.25
CA ALA A 17 16.32 -13.24 -16.39
C ALA A 17 16.59 -12.21 -15.29
N VAL A 18 16.63 -10.95 -15.65
CA VAL A 18 16.88 -9.83 -14.75
C VAL A 18 15.87 -8.72 -15.00
N LEU A 19 15.66 -7.91 -13.98
CA LEU A 19 14.91 -6.64 -14.11
C LEU A 19 15.91 -5.49 -14.13
N ALA A 20 15.83 -4.66 -15.12
CA ALA A 20 16.67 -3.46 -15.26
C ALA A 20 15.79 -2.20 -15.32
N ASP A 21 16.17 -1.18 -14.55
CA ASP A 21 15.53 0.14 -14.65
C ASP A 21 15.93 0.77 -16.00
N ARG A 22 14.93 1.00 -16.83
CA ARG A 22 15.06 1.68 -18.12
C ARG A 22 13.95 2.71 -18.29
N SER A 23 14.35 3.94 -18.56
CA SER A 23 13.41 5.04 -18.76
C SER A 23 12.43 5.23 -17.61
N GLY A 24 12.89 5.00 -16.37
CA GLY A 24 12.08 5.12 -15.17
C GLY A 24 11.05 4.01 -14.96
N ARG A 25 11.29 2.83 -15.53
CA ARG A 25 10.46 1.63 -15.32
C ARG A 25 11.33 0.38 -15.25
N LEU A 26 10.99 -0.54 -14.37
CA LEU A 26 11.58 -1.87 -14.37
C LEU A 26 11.11 -2.65 -15.60
N ARG A 27 12.07 -3.23 -16.33
CA ARG A 27 11.83 -4.01 -17.54
C ARG A 27 12.68 -5.27 -17.55
N PRO A 28 12.15 -6.40 -18.05
CA PRO A 28 12.89 -7.63 -18.14
C PRO A 28 14.01 -7.55 -19.17
N ALA A 29 15.10 -8.24 -18.88
CA ALA A 29 16.21 -8.46 -19.78
C ALA A 29 16.78 -9.88 -19.55
N ILE A 30 17.46 -10.41 -20.54
CA ILE A 30 18.23 -11.64 -20.42
C ILE A 30 19.71 -11.28 -20.31
N TRP A 31 20.35 -11.75 -19.25
CA TRP A 31 21.78 -11.57 -19.02
C TRP A 31 22.50 -12.91 -19.06
N ASP A 32 23.61 -12.94 -19.80
CA ASP A 32 24.56 -14.07 -19.79
C ASP A 32 25.78 -13.65 -18.97
N PRO A 33 25.97 -14.15 -17.75
CA PRO A 33 27.12 -13.83 -16.92
C PRO A 33 28.48 -14.28 -17.52
N ALA A 34 28.49 -15.32 -18.32
CA ALA A 34 29.74 -15.85 -18.90
C ALA A 34 30.32 -14.94 -19.99
N SER A 35 29.47 -14.39 -20.83
CA SER A 35 29.86 -13.42 -21.87
C SER A 35 29.74 -11.96 -21.42
N GLY A 36 29.01 -11.68 -20.33
CA GLY A 36 28.66 -10.34 -19.89
C GLY A 36 27.58 -9.68 -20.75
N GLN A 37 27.04 -10.38 -21.76
CA GLN A 37 26.04 -9.84 -22.68
C GLN A 37 24.67 -9.72 -21.97
N ARG A 38 24.02 -8.56 -22.12
CA ARG A 38 22.64 -8.34 -21.74
C ARG A 38 21.79 -8.05 -22.98
N THR A 39 20.66 -8.72 -23.09
CA THR A 39 19.65 -8.47 -24.13
C THR A 39 18.40 -7.93 -23.46
N ASP A 40 18.10 -6.67 -23.71
CA ASP A 40 16.90 -6.03 -23.20
C ASP A 40 15.67 -6.52 -23.97
N LEU A 41 14.60 -6.81 -23.24
CA LEU A 41 13.31 -7.22 -23.83
C LEU A 41 12.42 -5.98 -23.94
N GLU A 42 12.15 -5.60 -25.19
CA GLU A 42 11.33 -4.40 -25.45
C GLU A 42 9.85 -4.73 -25.29
N LEU A 43 9.20 -4.06 -24.32
CA LEU A 43 7.79 -4.23 -24.00
C LEU A 43 7.15 -2.85 -23.88
N GLU A 44 6.22 -2.56 -24.77
CA GLU A 44 5.44 -1.30 -24.75
C GLU A 44 4.21 -1.47 -23.84
N LEU A 45 4.46 -1.64 -22.53
CA LEU A 45 3.41 -1.77 -21.52
C LEU A 45 3.50 -0.61 -20.51
N PRO A 46 2.36 -0.03 -20.07
CA PRO A 46 2.37 0.90 -18.94
C PRO A 46 2.71 0.16 -17.64
N GLY A 47 3.02 0.90 -16.55
CA GLY A 47 3.28 0.31 -15.24
C GLY A 47 4.55 -0.53 -15.16
N GLU A 48 4.56 -1.54 -14.31
CA GLU A 48 5.71 -2.41 -14.01
C GLU A 48 5.56 -3.78 -14.65
N VAL A 49 6.69 -4.41 -15.01
CA VAL A 49 6.69 -5.77 -15.56
C VAL A 49 7.75 -6.59 -14.85
N ASP A 50 7.30 -7.62 -14.14
CA ASP A 50 8.13 -8.58 -13.44
C ASP A 50 8.25 -9.90 -14.21
N VAL A 51 9.40 -10.58 -14.06
CA VAL A 51 9.58 -11.95 -14.51
C VAL A 51 9.21 -12.89 -13.37
N ALA A 52 8.12 -13.63 -13.54
CA ALA A 52 7.67 -14.59 -12.54
C ALA A 52 8.41 -15.93 -12.65
N ASP A 53 8.67 -16.41 -13.87
CA ASP A 53 9.32 -17.70 -14.10
C ASP A 53 9.78 -17.87 -15.55
N TRP A 54 10.54 -18.93 -15.78
CA TRP A 54 10.89 -19.42 -17.10
C TRP A 54 9.98 -20.59 -17.51
N TRP A 55 9.72 -20.74 -18.82
CA TRP A 55 9.22 -22.02 -19.32
C TRP A 55 10.32 -23.10 -19.22
N PRO A 56 9.93 -24.39 -19.00
CA PRO A 56 10.91 -25.49 -18.80
C PRO A 56 11.90 -25.71 -19.95
N ASP A 57 11.54 -25.29 -21.16
CA ASP A 57 12.38 -25.36 -22.37
C ASP A 57 13.28 -24.11 -22.53
N ALA A 58 13.21 -23.16 -21.61
CA ALA A 58 13.92 -21.87 -21.64
C ALA A 58 13.70 -21.04 -22.92
N GLN A 59 12.56 -21.25 -23.62
CA GLN A 59 12.21 -20.50 -24.83
C GLN A 59 11.25 -19.33 -24.53
N ALA A 60 10.66 -19.27 -23.35
CA ALA A 60 9.73 -18.21 -22.97
C ALA A 60 9.85 -17.83 -21.49
N LEU A 61 9.38 -16.62 -21.16
CA LEU A 61 9.22 -16.12 -19.79
C LEU A 61 7.74 -15.97 -19.46
N LEU A 62 7.41 -16.28 -18.22
CA LEU A 62 6.14 -15.87 -17.60
C LEU A 62 6.33 -14.48 -17.00
N LEU A 63 5.53 -13.53 -17.43
CA LEU A 63 5.56 -12.15 -16.95
C LEU A 63 4.31 -11.87 -16.12
N VAL A 64 4.49 -11.08 -15.06
CA VAL A 64 3.42 -10.40 -14.33
C VAL A 64 3.53 -8.92 -14.66
N HIS A 65 2.48 -8.36 -15.25
CA HIS A 65 2.38 -6.95 -15.58
C HIS A 65 1.44 -6.28 -14.60
N THR A 66 1.95 -5.34 -13.79
CA THR A 66 1.19 -4.56 -12.80
C THR A 66 0.92 -3.16 -13.33
N TYR A 67 -0.36 -2.81 -13.42
CA TYR A 67 -0.79 -1.48 -13.78
C TYR A 67 -2.09 -1.09 -13.07
N MET A 68 -2.10 0.09 -12.45
CA MET A 68 -3.26 0.60 -11.69
C MET A 68 -3.77 -0.42 -10.67
N GLY A 69 -2.85 -1.03 -9.89
CA GLY A 69 -3.17 -1.97 -8.81
C GLY A 69 -3.81 -3.29 -9.23
N ARG A 70 -3.73 -3.66 -10.52
CA ARG A 70 -4.16 -4.96 -11.06
C ARG A 70 -3.04 -5.61 -11.84
N ASP A 71 -3.04 -6.94 -11.83
CA ASP A 71 -2.01 -7.72 -12.47
C ASP A 71 -2.56 -8.51 -13.66
N GLU A 72 -1.71 -8.65 -14.68
CA GLU A 72 -1.95 -9.48 -15.85
C GLU A 72 -0.81 -10.47 -16.05
N LEU A 73 -1.14 -11.70 -16.45
CA LEU A 73 -0.17 -12.73 -16.83
C LEU A 73 0.05 -12.73 -18.32
N SER A 74 1.30 -12.85 -18.74
CA SER A 74 1.67 -13.00 -20.14
C SER A 74 2.82 -13.98 -20.34
N ARG A 75 2.78 -14.70 -21.48
CA ARG A 75 3.90 -15.50 -21.97
C ARG A 75 4.66 -14.68 -23.02
N LEU A 76 5.94 -14.44 -22.77
CA LEU A 76 6.84 -13.80 -23.73
C LEU A 76 7.69 -14.86 -24.40
N ASP A 77 7.54 -15.07 -25.70
CA ASP A 77 8.40 -15.93 -26.50
C ASP A 77 9.73 -15.21 -26.80
N LEU A 78 10.84 -15.78 -26.34
CA LEU A 78 12.16 -15.13 -26.44
C LEU A 78 12.74 -15.12 -27.85
N ARG A 79 12.23 -15.98 -28.74
CA ARG A 79 12.73 -16.06 -30.11
C ARG A 79 12.05 -15.05 -31.03
N SER A 80 10.74 -14.95 -30.91
CA SER A 80 9.92 -14.07 -31.77
C SER A 80 9.64 -12.71 -31.15
N GLY A 81 9.79 -12.56 -29.83
CA GLY A 81 9.34 -11.39 -29.08
C GLY A 81 7.81 -11.32 -28.92
N ALA A 82 7.08 -12.35 -29.32
CA ALA A 82 5.62 -12.36 -29.23
C ALA A 82 5.18 -12.41 -27.76
N LEU A 83 4.27 -11.52 -27.40
CA LEU A 83 3.64 -11.45 -26.08
C LEU A 83 2.20 -12.00 -26.20
N GLU A 84 1.93 -13.09 -25.49
CA GLU A 84 0.63 -13.75 -25.40
C GLU A 84 0.02 -13.51 -24.01
N ARG A 85 -1.14 -12.86 -23.94
CA ARG A 85 -1.87 -12.69 -22.68
C ARG A 85 -2.50 -14.02 -22.26
N LEU A 86 -2.32 -14.36 -20.98
CA LEU A 86 -2.93 -15.55 -20.38
C LEU A 86 -4.19 -15.13 -19.60
N GLU A 87 -5.33 -15.69 -19.99
CA GLU A 87 -6.61 -15.33 -19.41
C GLU A 87 -6.74 -15.79 -17.96
N HIS A 88 -7.16 -14.88 -17.08
CA HIS A 88 -7.43 -15.10 -15.67
C HIS A 88 -8.46 -14.07 -15.15
N PRO A 89 -9.13 -14.32 -14.00
CA PRO A 89 -9.99 -13.32 -13.36
C PRO A 89 -9.20 -12.08 -12.94
N ALA A 90 -9.84 -10.92 -12.91
CA ALA A 90 -9.23 -9.67 -12.45
C ALA A 90 -8.82 -9.75 -10.96
N GLY A 91 -7.77 -9.04 -10.60
CA GLY A 91 -7.26 -8.98 -9.24
C GLY A 91 -5.74 -8.80 -9.20
N SER A 92 -5.15 -9.07 -8.04
CA SER A 92 -3.71 -9.04 -7.80
C SER A 92 -3.11 -10.44 -7.78
N ILE A 93 -1.97 -10.60 -8.46
CA ILE A 93 -1.23 -11.87 -8.59
C ILE A 93 0.04 -11.78 -7.74
N GLN A 94 -0.01 -12.33 -6.55
CA GLN A 94 1.11 -12.26 -5.61
C GLN A 94 2.28 -13.16 -5.96
N ARG A 95 2.02 -14.27 -6.66
CA ARG A 95 3.02 -15.22 -7.20
C ARG A 95 2.46 -15.94 -8.40
N ALA A 96 3.33 -16.21 -9.36
CA ALA A 96 3.04 -17.08 -10.49
C ALA A 96 4.27 -17.97 -10.79
N GLY A 97 4.06 -19.10 -11.43
CA GLY A 97 5.13 -20.01 -11.81
C GLY A 97 4.68 -21.00 -12.88
N VAL A 98 5.64 -21.53 -13.62
CA VAL A 98 5.44 -22.53 -14.66
C VAL A 98 5.84 -23.91 -14.13
N ARG A 99 4.93 -24.85 -14.16
CA ARG A 99 5.19 -26.22 -13.73
C ARG A 99 6.02 -27.00 -14.77
N PRO A 100 6.64 -28.12 -14.39
CA PRO A 100 7.43 -28.93 -15.32
C PRO A 100 6.66 -29.44 -16.57
N ASP A 101 5.34 -29.53 -16.47
CA ASP A 101 4.43 -29.89 -17.58
C ASP A 101 4.00 -28.69 -18.44
N GLY A 102 4.48 -27.48 -18.11
CA GLY A 102 4.14 -26.24 -18.81
C GLY A 102 2.88 -25.55 -18.29
N ALA A 103 2.15 -26.13 -17.35
CA ALA A 103 0.97 -25.48 -16.77
C ALA A 103 1.38 -24.27 -15.91
N VAL A 104 0.66 -23.16 -16.05
CA VAL A 104 0.91 -21.94 -15.28
C VAL A 104 0.00 -21.92 -14.05
N TRP A 105 0.62 -21.88 -12.87
CA TRP A 105 -0.08 -21.69 -11.60
C TRP A 105 0.20 -20.31 -11.04
N TYR A 106 -0.81 -19.71 -10.43
CA TYR A 106 -0.69 -18.37 -9.85
C TYR A 106 -1.56 -18.23 -8.58
N ARG A 107 -1.13 -17.35 -7.67
CA ARG A 107 -1.91 -17.00 -6.48
C ARG A 107 -2.63 -15.69 -6.75
N LEU A 108 -3.97 -15.77 -6.86
CA LEU A 108 -4.85 -14.64 -7.13
C LEU A 108 -5.58 -14.21 -5.86
N SER A 109 -5.76 -12.91 -5.71
CA SER A 109 -6.68 -12.27 -4.77
C SER A 109 -7.38 -11.11 -5.47
N SER A 110 -8.60 -10.78 -5.04
CA SER A 110 -9.29 -9.56 -5.43
C SER A 110 -10.07 -9.00 -4.24
N GLY A 111 -10.55 -7.77 -4.28
CA GLY A 111 -11.40 -7.23 -3.21
C GLY A 111 -12.55 -8.18 -2.84
N ALA A 112 -13.14 -8.88 -3.80
CA ALA A 112 -14.23 -9.82 -3.57
C ALA A 112 -13.81 -11.21 -3.08
N ALA A 113 -12.54 -11.60 -3.24
CA ALA A 113 -12.09 -12.98 -3.02
C ALA A 113 -10.74 -13.06 -2.31
N ALA A 114 -10.72 -13.80 -1.19
CA ALA A 114 -9.50 -14.11 -0.46
C ALA A 114 -8.51 -14.90 -1.34
N PRO A 115 -7.18 -14.84 -1.01
CA PRO A 115 -6.16 -15.48 -1.83
C PRO A 115 -6.37 -16.98 -2.03
N GLU A 116 -6.29 -17.43 -3.28
CA GLU A 116 -6.31 -18.83 -3.67
C GLU A 116 -5.33 -19.11 -4.80
N VAL A 117 -4.89 -20.36 -4.95
CA VAL A 117 -4.03 -20.77 -6.06
C VAL A 117 -4.90 -21.28 -7.20
N ARG A 118 -4.70 -20.74 -8.38
CA ARG A 118 -5.38 -21.12 -9.64
C ARG A 118 -4.38 -21.62 -10.67
N ALA A 119 -4.91 -22.26 -11.71
CA ALA A 119 -4.15 -22.55 -12.92
C ALA A 119 -4.80 -21.84 -14.11
N VAL A 120 -4.00 -21.39 -15.08
CA VAL A 120 -4.50 -20.82 -16.32
C VAL A 120 -5.39 -21.84 -17.04
N GLY A 121 -6.59 -21.43 -17.46
CA GLY A 121 -7.59 -22.30 -18.10
C GLY A 121 -8.42 -23.15 -17.14
N ALA A 122 -8.17 -23.09 -15.83
CA ALA A 122 -9.01 -23.78 -14.84
C ALA A 122 -10.15 -22.88 -14.34
N GLU A 123 -11.36 -23.42 -14.29
CA GLU A 123 -12.53 -22.70 -13.78
C GLU A 123 -12.50 -22.53 -12.26
N GLU A 124 -11.96 -23.53 -11.55
CA GLU A 124 -11.88 -23.53 -10.08
C GLU A 124 -10.45 -23.36 -9.56
N ALA A 125 -10.34 -22.98 -8.30
CA ALA A 125 -9.07 -22.94 -7.60
C ALA A 125 -8.47 -24.34 -7.45
N VAL A 126 -7.18 -24.44 -7.73
CA VAL A 126 -6.41 -25.70 -7.58
C VAL A 126 -6.10 -25.97 -6.11
N LEU A 127 -5.76 -24.92 -5.37
CA LEU A 127 -5.49 -24.98 -3.93
C LEU A 127 -6.11 -23.77 -3.23
N ARG A 128 -6.60 -24.01 -2.02
CA ARG A 128 -7.08 -22.98 -1.08
C ARG A 128 -6.35 -23.09 0.24
N PRO A 129 -6.27 -22.00 1.01
CA PRO A 129 -5.79 -22.08 2.39
C PRO A 129 -6.58 -23.12 3.20
N PRO A 130 -5.94 -23.83 4.13
CA PRO A 130 -6.65 -24.76 5.02
C PRO A 130 -7.56 -23.98 5.98
N GLY A 131 -8.66 -24.62 6.40
CA GLY A 131 -9.63 -24.06 7.33
C GLY A 131 -10.92 -23.57 6.69
N PRO A 132 -11.76 -22.85 7.44
CA PRO A 132 -12.97 -22.24 6.92
C PRO A 132 -12.66 -21.27 5.77
N ARG A 133 -13.56 -21.19 4.80
CA ARG A 133 -13.44 -20.17 3.75
C ARG A 133 -13.64 -18.79 4.36
N ALA A 134 -12.81 -17.84 3.94
CA ALA A 134 -13.10 -16.44 4.20
C ALA A 134 -14.47 -16.10 3.55
N PRO A 135 -15.27 -15.24 4.18
CA PRO A 135 -16.47 -14.72 3.53
C PRO A 135 -16.11 -14.04 2.21
N ALA A 136 -17.06 -13.98 1.29
CA ALA A 136 -16.91 -13.18 0.09
C ALA A 136 -16.78 -11.70 0.51
N GLY A 137 -15.80 -11.01 -0.03
CA GLY A 137 -15.64 -9.58 0.19
C GLY A 137 -16.47 -8.76 -0.79
N VAL A 138 -16.38 -7.44 -0.65
CA VAL A 138 -16.92 -6.48 -1.61
C VAL A 138 -15.88 -6.26 -2.71
N ALA A 139 -16.33 -6.30 -3.96
CA ALA A 139 -15.48 -6.01 -5.10
C ALA A 139 -15.02 -4.54 -5.07
N TYR A 140 -13.76 -4.30 -5.40
CA TYR A 140 -13.24 -2.94 -5.48
C TYR A 140 -13.56 -2.32 -6.84
N GLU A 141 -14.06 -1.08 -6.79
CA GLU A 141 -14.23 -0.24 -7.96
C GLU A 141 -12.95 0.56 -8.21
N SER A 142 -12.46 0.58 -9.44
CA SER A 142 -11.35 1.46 -9.83
C SER A 142 -11.82 2.90 -9.74
N TRP A 143 -11.05 3.72 -9.05
CA TRP A 143 -11.37 5.11 -8.77
C TRP A 143 -10.23 6.02 -9.24
N SER A 144 -10.58 7.09 -9.95
CA SER A 144 -9.62 8.11 -10.35
C SER A 144 -10.19 9.50 -10.13
N PHE A 145 -9.33 10.39 -9.69
CA PHE A 145 -9.65 11.80 -9.44
C PHE A 145 -8.45 12.68 -9.78
N THR A 146 -8.68 13.99 -9.89
CA THR A 146 -7.64 14.96 -10.21
C THR A 146 -7.19 15.66 -8.94
N ASN A 147 -5.89 15.71 -8.68
CA ASN A 147 -5.32 16.46 -7.56
C ASN A 147 -5.20 17.96 -7.86
N SER A 148 -4.70 18.74 -6.88
CA SER A 148 -4.54 20.19 -7.01
C SER A 148 -3.54 20.64 -8.08
N GLU A 149 -2.61 19.76 -8.48
CA GLU A 149 -1.61 20.01 -9.53
C GLU A 149 -2.07 19.60 -10.93
N GLY A 150 -3.24 18.95 -11.02
CA GLY A 150 -3.84 18.50 -12.29
C GLY A 150 -3.48 17.06 -12.67
N ASP A 151 -2.77 16.33 -11.80
CA ASP A 151 -2.44 14.93 -12.01
C ASP A 151 -3.62 14.01 -11.75
N GLN A 152 -3.68 12.89 -12.47
CA GLN A 152 -4.66 11.84 -12.24
C GLN A 152 -4.15 10.88 -11.17
N VAL A 153 -4.75 10.95 -10.00
CA VAL A 153 -4.52 9.99 -8.90
C VAL A 153 -5.46 8.81 -9.07
N HIS A 154 -4.93 7.60 -8.94
CA HIS A 154 -5.72 6.37 -8.97
C HIS A 154 -5.82 5.73 -7.59
N GLY A 155 -6.90 5.00 -7.37
CA GLY A 155 -7.15 4.23 -6.16
C GLY A 155 -8.28 3.25 -6.34
N PHE A 156 -8.79 2.74 -5.23
CA PHE A 156 -9.93 1.84 -5.22
C PHE A 156 -10.99 2.31 -4.23
N LEU A 157 -12.23 1.93 -4.50
CA LEU A 157 -13.37 2.11 -3.61
C LEU A 157 -13.97 0.75 -3.27
N ALA A 158 -14.21 0.53 -1.98
CA ALA A 158 -15.04 -0.55 -1.49
C ALA A 158 -16.28 0.10 -0.83
N VAL A 159 -17.46 -0.10 -1.44
CA VAL A 159 -18.69 0.58 -1.03
C VAL A 159 -19.66 -0.44 -0.44
N PRO A 160 -20.20 -0.21 0.77
CA PRO A 160 -21.20 -1.11 1.35
C PRO A 160 -22.50 -1.07 0.55
N PRO A 161 -23.33 -2.11 0.63
CA PRO A 161 -24.66 -2.11 0.00
C PRO A 161 -25.54 -0.97 0.51
N GLY A 162 -26.28 -0.32 -0.39
CA GLY A 162 -27.22 0.74 -0.05
C GLY A 162 -26.96 2.03 -0.83
N ALA A 163 -27.81 3.01 -0.60
CA ALA A 163 -27.66 4.33 -1.20
C ALA A 163 -26.82 5.23 -0.26
N GLY A 164 -25.81 5.92 -0.83
CA GLY A 164 -25.03 6.92 -0.09
C GLY A 164 -25.80 8.22 0.20
N PRO A 165 -25.14 9.21 0.81
CA PRO A 165 -23.73 9.16 1.21
C PRO A 165 -23.50 8.19 2.37
N HIS A 166 -22.28 7.62 2.43
CA HIS A 166 -21.87 6.69 3.48
C HIS A 166 -20.88 7.36 4.45
N PRO A 167 -20.84 6.97 5.73
CA PRO A 167 -19.67 7.20 6.56
C PRO A 167 -18.46 6.58 5.86
N THR A 168 -17.35 7.31 5.78
CA THR A 168 -16.25 6.94 4.89
C THR A 168 -14.92 6.87 5.63
N VAL A 169 -14.16 5.83 5.39
CA VAL A 169 -12.78 5.66 5.84
C VAL A 169 -11.85 5.86 4.64
N LEU A 170 -10.94 6.83 4.71
CA LEU A 170 -9.77 6.85 3.85
C LEU A 170 -8.67 6.05 4.52
N LEU A 171 -8.37 4.88 3.97
CA LEU A 171 -7.29 4.01 4.41
C LEU A 171 -6.07 4.28 3.56
N VAL A 172 -5.00 4.76 4.20
CA VAL A 172 -3.78 5.21 3.55
C VAL A 172 -2.70 4.16 3.73
N HIS A 173 -2.17 3.64 2.62
CA HIS A 173 -1.13 2.61 2.68
C HIS A 173 0.19 3.15 3.25
N GLY A 174 0.99 2.24 3.81
CA GLY A 174 2.35 2.51 4.26
C GLY A 174 3.38 2.39 3.14
N GLY A 175 4.63 2.48 3.51
CA GLY A 175 5.73 2.29 2.59
C GLY A 175 6.82 3.36 2.70
N PRO A 176 6.73 4.54 2.03
CA PRO A 176 5.71 5.04 1.10
C PRO A 176 5.65 4.32 -0.24
N HIS A 177 6.77 3.71 -0.68
CA HIS A 177 6.90 3.01 -1.95
C HIS A 177 6.19 1.65 -1.90
N HIS A 178 4.89 1.71 -1.92
CA HIS A 178 3.94 0.60 -1.99
C HIS A 178 2.74 1.05 -2.81
N HIS A 179 1.71 0.21 -2.99
CA HIS A 179 0.43 0.60 -3.56
C HIS A 179 -0.69 -0.31 -3.04
N ASP A 180 -1.88 0.24 -2.96
CA ASP A 180 -3.08 -0.55 -2.78
C ASP A 180 -3.46 -1.23 -4.08
N ALA A 181 -3.65 -2.54 -4.03
CA ALA A 181 -4.02 -3.38 -5.16
C ALA A 181 -5.47 -3.86 -5.03
N ASP A 182 -6.03 -4.32 -6.15
CA ASP A 182 -7.29 -5.08 -6.14
C ASP A 182 -7.04 -6.46 -5.49
N ALA A 183 -6.97 -6.46 -4.17
CA ALA A 183 -6.69 -7.64 -3.35
C ALA A 183 -7.59 -7.66 -2.12
N TRP A 184 -7.95 -8.85 -1.65
CA TRP A 184 -8.75 -9.01 -0.44
C TRP A 184 -7.96 -8.58 0.78
N ASP A 185 -8.45 -7.55 1.44
CA ASP A 185 -7.89 -7.02 2.66
C ASP A 185 -8.91 -7.15 3.80
N PRO A 186 -8.57 -7.86 4.92
CA PRO A 186 -9.49 -8.06 6.03
C PRO A 186 -9.88 -6.74 6.73
N GLU A 187 -9.01 -5.73 6.74
CA GLU A 187 -9.30 -4.44 7.36
C GLU A 187 -10.34 -3.67 6.52
N VAL A 188 -10.15 -3.62 5.21
CA VAL A 188 -11.13 -3.02 4.29
C VAL A 188 -12.48 -3.72 4.42
N GLN A 189 -12.50 -5.05 4.40
CA GLN A 189 -13.74 -5.81 4.51
C GLN A 189 -14.44 -5.57 5.86
N ALA A 190 -13.67 -5.49 6.95
CA ALA A 190 -14.23 -5.22 8.27
C ALA A 190 -14.90 -3.83 8.34
N PHE A 191 -14.30 -2.79 7.77
CA PHE A 191 -14.94 -1.49 7.70
C PHE A 191 -16.22 -1.52 6.84
N VAL A 192 -16.17 -2.19 5.68
CA VAL A 192 -17.34 -2.29 4.79
C VAL A 192 -18.49 -3.05 5.44
N ASP A 193 -18.20 -4.16 6.15
CA ASP A 193 -19.18 -4.95 6.90
C ASP A 193 -19.84 -4.16 8.04
N HIS A 194 -19.13 -3.11 8.54
CA HIS A 194 -19.67 -2.16 9.54
C HIS A 194 -20.30 -0.91 8.91
N GLY A 195 -20.56 -0.91 7.61
CA GLY A 195 -21.31 0.13 6.91
C GLY A 195 -20.48 1.33 6.44
N TYR A 196 -19.16 1.27 6.51
CA TYR A 196 -18.29 2.33 5.98
C TYR A 196 -17.97 2.09 4.50
N ALA A 197 -18.01 3.14 3.70
CA ALA A 197 -17.27 3.15 2.45
C ALA A 197 -15.77 3.28 2.73
N VAL A 198 -14.94 2.58 1.98
CA VAL A 198 -13.47 2.65 2.13
C VAL A 198 -12.85 3.16 0.83
N GLY A 199 -12.12 4.26 0.91
CA GLY A 199 -11.28 4.78 -0.17
C GLY A 199 -9.82 4.42 0.05
N LEU A 200 -9.19 3.81 -0.96
CA LEU A 200 -7.77 3.45 -1.01
C LEU A 200 -7.09 4.36 -2.02
N VAL A 201 -6.14 5.18 -1.59
CA VAL A 201 -5.51 6.21 -2.44
C VAL A 201 -4.08 5.81 -2.77
N ASN A 202 -3.79 5.57 -4.05
CA ASN A 202 -2.42 5.39 -4.54
C ASN A 202 -1.79 6.77 -4.84
N TYR A 203 -1.43 7.45 -3.77
CA TYR A 203 -0.88 8.82 -3.77
C TYR A 203 0.47 8.89 -4.51
N ARG A 204 0.92 10.09 -4.86
CA ARG A 204 2.28 10.34 -5.38
C ARG A 204 3.31 9.79 -4.39
N GLY A 205 4.18 8.89 -4.88
CA GLY A 205 5.09 8.08 -4.08
C GLY A 205 4.80 6.58 -4.18
N SER A 206 3.57 6.20 -4.61
CA SER A 206 3.18 4.80 -4.80
C SER A 206 3.92 4.14 -5.95
N THR A 207 4.16 2.82 -5.82
CA THR A 207 4.69 1.97 -6.90
C THR A 207 3.62 1.58 -7.92
N GLY A 208 4.04 1.05 -9.08
CA GLY A 208 3.11 0.60 -10.13
C GLY A 208 2.65 1.69 -11.11
N TYR A 209 3.09 2.94 -10.91
CA TYR A 209 2.73 4.10 -11.74
C TYR A 209 3.95 4.69 -12.48
N GLY A 210 5.11 4.07 -12.31
CA GLY A 210 6.39 4.48 -12.88
C GLY A 210 7.22 5.36 -11.95
N LYS A 211 8.54 5.44 -12.27
CA LYS A 211 9.53 6.07 -11.38
C LYS A 211 9.23 7.56 -11.13
N ALA A 212 8.78 8.29 -12.13
CA ALA A 212 8.46 9.71 -11.96
C ALA A 212 7.36 9.97 -10.92
N TRP A 213 6.37 9.07 -10.82
CA TRP A 213 5.33 9.11 -9.78
C TRP A 213 5.89 8.75 -8.41
N GLN A 214 6.74 7.72 -8.37
CA GLN A 214 7.34 7.24 -7.13
C GLN A 214 8.32 8.24 -6.52
N ASP A 215 9.16 8.90 -7.35
CA ASP A 215 10.23 9.77 -6.89
C ASP A 215 9.75 11.19 -6.51
N VAL A 216 8.46 11.51 -6.66
CA VAL A 216 7.91 12.83 -6.27
C VAL A 216 8.17 13.17 -4.81
N LEU A 217 8.28 12.15 -3.95
CA LEU A 217 8.56 12.34 -2.52
C LEU A 217 10.03 12.66 -2.21
N GLU A 218 10.96 12.46 -3.16
CA GLU A 218 12.37 12.74 -2.94
C GLU A 218 12.60 14.25 -2.72
N GLY A 219 13.01 14.61 -1.53
CA GLY A 219 13.24 16.00 -1.11
C GLY A 219 12.00 16.76 -0.64
N ASP A 220 10.81 16.15 -0.73
CA ASP A 220 9.55 16.78 -0.30
C ASP A 220 8.52 15.79 0.27
N PRO A 221 8.90 14.84 1.14
CA PRO A 221 7.96 13.91 1.76
C PRO A 221 6.98 14.67 2.66
N GLY A 222 5.76 14.14 2.82
CA GLY A 222 4.76 14.70 3.72
C GLY A 222 4.01 15.93 3.17
N ARG A 223 4.06 16.17 1.87
CA ARG A 223 3.23 17.17 1.19
C ARG A 223 2.46 16.59 -0.01
N PRO A 224 3.11 16.04 -1.05
CA PRO A 224 2.39 15.55 -2.22
C PRO A 224 1.36 14.47 -1.92
N GLU A 225 1.71 13.50 -1.06
CA GLU A 225 0.81 12.42 -0.68
C GLU A 225 -0.39 12.91 0.14
N ILE A 226 -0.20 13.96 0.97
CA ILE A 226 -1.28 14.55 1.74
C ILE A 226 -2.23 15.33 0.83
N GLU A 227 -1.70 16.09 -0.12
CA GLU A 227 -2.49 16.78 -1.14
C GLU A 227 -3.36 15.79 -1.92
N ASP A 228 -2.81 14.62 -2.30
CA ASP A 228 -3.54 13.58 -3.01
C ASP A 228 -4.62 12.93 -2.15
N VAL A 229 -4.34 12.64 -0.88
CA VAL A 229 -5.31 12.08 0.07
C VAL A 229 -6.45 13.05 0.34
N VAL A 230 -6.15 14.34 0.50
CA VAL A 230 -7.15 15.41 0.66
C VAL A 230 -8.00 15.57 -0.60
N ALA A 231 -7.38 15.55 -1.78
CA ALA A 231 -8.11 15.62 -3.05
C ALA A 231 -9.04 14.40 -3.23
N GLY A 232 -8.60 13.20 -2.82
CA GLY A 232 -9.44 12.01 -2.81
C GLY A 232 -10.65 12.13 -1.89
N ARG A 233 -10.47 12.63 -0.66
CA ARG A 233 -11.58 12.96 0.25
C ARG A 233 -12.59 13.89 -0.42
N ASP A 234 -12.10 14.97 -0.97
CA ASP A 234 -12.94 16.02 -1.55
C ASP A 234 -13.68 15.52 -2.80
N ASP A 235 -13.08 14.65 -3.60
CA ASP A 235 -13.75 13.99 -4.74
C ASP A 235 -14.89 13.07 -4.29
N LEU A 236 -14.69 12.26 -3.24
CA LEU A 236 -15.76 11.40 -2.69
C LEU A 236 -16.93 12.20 -2.17
N ILE A 237 -16.68 13.33 -1.50
CA ILE A 237 -17.72 14.25 -1.04
C ILE A 237 -18.44 14.88 -2.24
N ALA A 238 -17.71 15.38 -3.22
CA ALA A 238 -18.28 16.01 -4.43
C ALA A 238 -19.14 15.04 -5.25
N ARG A 239 -18.81 13.74 -5.26
CA ARG A 239 -19.62 12.69 -5.88
C ARG A 239 -20.85 12.28 -5.06
N GLY A 240 -20.99 12.75 -3.82
CA GLY A 240 -22.06 12.34 -2.91
C GLY A 240 -21.92 10.91 -2.39
N LEU A 241 -20.71 10.34 -2.44
CA LEU A 241 -20.39 9.01 -1.89
C LEU A 241 -20.07 9.10 -0.39
N ALA A 242 -19.33 10.13 0.01
CA ALA A 242 -18.98 10.40 1.41
C ALA A 242 -19.83 11.53 2.01
N ASP A 243 -20.26 11.36 3.26
CA ASP A 243 -20.79 12.46 4.06
C ASP A 243 -19.62 13.36 4.53
N PRO A 244 -19.63 14.67 4.25
CA PRO A 244 -18.52 15.56 4.60
C PRO A 244 -18.27 15.68 6.10
N THR A 245 -19.23 15.26 6.94
CA THR A 245 -19.12 15.28 8.41
C THR A 245 -18.73 13.94 9.02
N GLU A 246 -18.58 12.90 8.18
CA GLU A 246 -18.36 11.52 8.62
C GLU A 246 -17.15 10.87 7.91
N VAL A 247 -16.10 11.64 7.64
CA VAL A 247 -14.86 11.12 7.03
C VAL A 247 -13.83 10.85 8.11
N VAL A 248 -13.37 9.61 8.15
CA VAL A 248 -12.26 9.11 9.00
C VAL A 248 -11.04 8.90 8.13
N ILE A 249 -9.85 9.25 8.66
CA ILE A 249 -8.57 8.90 8.04
C ILE A 249 -7.85 7.89 8.92
N THR A 250 -7.29 6.85 8.30
CA THR A 250 -6.49 5.82 8.99
C THR A 250 -5.35 5.32 8.11
N GLY A 251 -4.33 4.78 8.74
CA GLY A 251 -3.24 4.12 8.05
C GLY A 251 -2.18 3.63 9.01
N ALA A 252 -1.33 2.74 8.51
CA ALA A 252 -0.25 2.15 9.29
C ALA A 252 1.12 2.60 8.77
N SER A 253 2.12 2.72 9.67
CA SER A 253 3.49 3.09 9.30
C SER A 253 3.52 4.46 8.60
N TRP A 254 3.98 4.50 7.34
CA TRP A 254 3.90 5.73 6.53
C TRP A 254 2.46 6.22 6.39
N GLY A 255 1.46 5.34 6.24
CA GLY A 255 0.05 5.73 6.23
C GLY A 255 -0.40 6.34 7.57
N GLY A 256 0.14 5.86 8.69
CA GLY A 256 -0.04 6.48 10.01
C GLY A 256 0.60 7.86 10.10
N TYR A 257 1.79 8.03 9.51
CA TYR A 257 2.43 9.33 9.34
C TYR A 257 1.56 10.30 8.55
N VAL A 258 1.10 9.88 7.36
CA VAL A 258 0.20 10.68 6.51
C VAL A 258 -1.07 11.06 7.27
N THR A 259 -1.64 10.12 8.03
CA THR A 259 -2.81 10.37 8.90
C THR A 259 -2.55 11.52 9.88
N LEU A 260 -1.45 11.46 10.63
CA LEU A 260 -1.12 12.50 11.64
C LEU A 260 -0.74 13.83 10.98
N GLN A 261 -0.01 13.79 9.88
CA GLN A 261 0.39 15.01 9.16
C GLN A 261 -0.83 15.69 8.52
N ALA A 262 -1.76 14.91 7.93
CA ALA A 262 -2.97 15.45 7.33
C ALA A 262 -3.85 16.19 8.34
N ILE A 263 -4.10 15.62 9.52
CA ILE A 263 -4.93 16.27 10.55
C ILE A 263 -4.26 17.48 11.20
N GLY A 264 -2.93 17.61 11.10
CA GLY A 264 -2.18 18.77 11.57
C GLY A 264 -2.05 19.87 10.51
N THR A 265 -1.87 19.52 9.25
CA THR A 265 -1.67 20.48 8.14
C THR A 265 -2.97 20.93 7.50
N VAL A 266 -3.96 20.04 7.39
CA VAL A 266 -5.32 20.26 6.86
C VAL A 266 -6.34 19.76 7.89
N PRO A 267 -6.51 20.46 9.03
CA PRO A 267 -7.31 19.98 10.17
C PRO A 267 -8.83 19.89 9.89
N GLU A 268 -9.30 20.56 8.85
CA GLU A 268 -10.72 20.56 8.51
C GLU A 268 -11.11 19.32 7.71
N GLY A 269 -12.33 18.83 7.93
CA GLY A 269 -12.92 17.75 7.13
C GLY A 269 -12.54 16.34 7.59
N TRP A 270 -11.93 16.19 8.77
CA TRP A 270 -11.66 14.89 9.39
C TRP A 270 -12.49 14.73 10.66
N ARG A 271 -13.34 13.73 10.70
CA ARG A 271 -14.19 13.45 11.86
C ARG A 271 -13.47 12.69 12.96
N ALA A 272 -12.57 11.77 12.57
CA ALA A 272 -11.71 11.02 13.45
C ALA A 272 -10.42 10.60 12.70
N ALA A 273 -9.35 10.33 13.43
CA ALA A 273 -8.09 9.88 12.87
C ALA A 273 -7.55 8.69 13.67
N MET A 274 -7.09 7.65 12.99
CA MET A 274 -6.53 6.44 13.62
C MET A 274 -5.15 6.16 13.00
N ALA A 275 -4.10 6.40 13.76
CA ALA A 275 -2.71 6.22 13.31
C ALA A 275 -2.11 4.97 13.95
N VAL A 276 -1.79 3.99 13.12
CA VAL A 276 -1.23 2.70 13.57
C VAL A 276 0.27 2.71 13.29
N VAL A 277 1.07 2.46 14.33
CA VAL A 277 2.55 2.46 14.32
C VAL A 277 3.15 3.60 13.48
N PRO A 278 2.73 4.87 13.72
CA PRO A 278 3.06 6.00 12.86
C PRO A 278 4.48 6.54 13.11
N VAL A 279 4.98 7.34 12.16
CA VAL A 279 6.00 8.35 12.48
C VAL A 279 5.28 9.65 12.86
N ALA A 280 5.57 10.18 14.06
CA ALA A 280 4.94 11.38 14.61
C ALA A 280 5.93 12.53 14.89
N ASP A 281 7.23 12.20 15.04
CA ASP A 281 8.33 13.12 15.25
C ASP A 281 9.59 12.57 14.59
N TYR A 282 9.94 13.07 13.42
CA TYR A 282 11.08 12.60 12.64
C TYR A 282 12.44 12.81 13.31
N LEU A 283 12.62 13.90 14.07
CA LEU A 283 13.91 14.13 14.75
C LEU A 283 14.16 13.08 15.83
N SER A 284 13.13 12.76 16.61
CA SER A 284 13.20 11.73 17.63
C SER A 284 13.25 10.32 17.02
N ALA A 285 12.48 10.05 15.96
CA ALA A 285 12.51 8.79 15.25
C ALA A 285 13.89 8.51 14.67
N TYR A 286 14.47 9.45 13.94
CA TYR A 286 15.79 9.34 13.33
C TYR A 286 16.90 9.02 14.33
N ALA A 287 16.82 9.61 15.54
CA ALA A 287 17.81 9.35 16.58
C ALA A 287 17.77 7.90 17.11
N ASP A 288 16.60 7.28 17.10
CA ASP A 288 16.35 5.94 17.65
C ASP A 288 16.31 4.83 16.56
N GLU A 289 16.32 5.21 15.29
CA GLU A 289 16.25 4.27 14.16
C GLU A 289 17.56 3.55 13.88
N SER A 290 17.44 2.40 13.19
CA SER A 290 18.60 1.69 12.64
C SER A 290 19.27 2.49 11.53
N GLU A 291 20.57 2.25 11.29
CA GLU A 291 21.33 2.91 10.22
C GLU A 291 20.68 2.72 8.82
N ALA A 292 20.02 1.58 8.58
CA ALA A 292 19.32 1.33 7.33
C ALA A 292 18.11 2.25 7.14
N LEU A 293 17.33 2.52 8.19
CA LEU A 293 16.21 3.45 8.17
C LEU A 293 16.69 4.89 8.09
N GLN A 294 17.73 5.27 8.85
CA GLN A 294 18.37 6.57 8.70
C GLN A 294 18.89 6.82 7.28
N ALA A 295 19.42 5.77 6.61
CA ALA A 295 19.85 5.88 5.21
C ALA A 295 18.67 6.08 4.25
N PHE A 296 17.55 5.42 4.52
CA PHE A 296 16.30 5.62 3.80
C PHE A 296 15.79 7.05 3.96
N ASP A 297 15.73 7.56 5.20
CA ASP A 297 15.31 8.94 5.47
C ASP A 297 16.23 9.97 4.81
N ARG A 298 17.55 9.79 4.88
CA ARG A 298 18.49 10.66 4.16
C ARG A 298 18.26 10.69 2.67
N SER A 299 17.90 9.54 2.07
CA SER A 299 17.55 9.48 0.65
C SER A 299 16.26 10.24 0.36
N LEU A 300 15.25 10.06 1.20
CA LEU A 300 13.93 10.64 1.01
C LEU A 300 13.90 12.15 1.25
N PHE A 301 14.58 12.63 2.30
CA PHE A 301 14.67 14.05 2.65
C PHE A 301 15.77 14.80 1.90
N GLY A 302 16.65 14.09 1.17
CA GLY A 302 17.79 14.67 0.48
C GLY A 302 18.94 15.11 1.41
N GLY A 303 19.07 14.47 2.58
CA GLY A 303 20.09 14.68 3.60
C GLY A 303 19.60 14.32 5.00
N GLY A 304 20.49 14.24 5.97
CA GLY A 304 20.15 13.99 7.37
C GLY A 304 19.61 15.22 8.10
N PRO A 305 19.17 15.05 9.37
CA PRO A 305 18.71 16.19 10.19
C PRO A 305 19.75 17.29 10.37
N GLU A 306 21.04 16.98 10.27
CA GLU A 306 22.15 17.95 10.33
C GLU A 306 22.18 18.88 9.10
N ASP A 307 21.72 18.38 7.93
CA ASP A 307 21.74 19.12 6.66
C ASP A 307 20.37 19.71 6.32
N ARG A 308 19.28 19.06 6.75
CA ARG A 308 17.89 19.34 6.37
C ARG A 308 16.97 19.57 7.57
N HIS A 309 17.50 20.07 8.68
CA HIS A 309 16.80 20.22 9.96
C HIS A 309 15.40 20.83 9.81
N ASP A 310 15.29 21.94 9.10
CA ASP A 310 14.01 22.66 8.95
C ASP A 310 12.95 21.79 8.23
N LEU A 311 13.36 20.98 7.25
CA LEU A 311 12.47 20.05 6.55
C LEU A 311 12.02 18.92 7.50
N TYR A 312 12.92 18.32 8.28
CA TYR A 312 12.56 17.30 9.27
C TYR A 312 11.58 17.85 10.31
N VAL A 313 11.78 19.09 10.78
CA VAL A 313 10.84 19.76 11.70
C VAL A 313 9.48 20.00 11.01
N GLU A 314 9.48 20.58 9.81
CA GLU A 314 8.25 20.92 9.09
C GLU A 314 7.41 19.66 8.73
N ARG A 315 8.09 18.55 8.40
CA ARG A 315 7.44 17.29 8.04
C ARG A 315 7.14 16.38 9.25
N SER A 316 7.47 16.80 10.47
CA SER A 316 7.10 16.11 11.70
C SER A 316 5.68 16.47 12.13
N PRO A 317 4.75 15.50 12.24
CA PRO A 317 3.38 15.77 12.72
C PRO A 317 3.32 16.51 14.06
N ILE A 318 4.28 16.28 14.97
CA ILE A 318 4.36 16.96 16.27
C ILE A 318 4.47 18.48 16.14
N THR A 319 5.02 18.99 15.06
CA THR A 319 5.13 20.43 14.76
C THR A 319 3.76 21.09 14.56
N HIS A 320 2.80 20.32 14.07
CA HIS A 320 1.45 20.82 13.73
C HIS A 320 0.38 20.38 14.74
N VAL A 321 0.77 19.77 15.84
CA VAL A 321 -0.15 19.17 16.82
C VAL A 321 -1.10 20.22 17.48
N ASP A 322 -0.70 21.47 17.57
CA ASP A 322 -1.53 22.56 18.08
C ASP A 322 -2.77 22.82 17.21
N ARG A 323 -2.69 22.54 15.92
CA ARG A 323 -3.78 22.69 14.95
C ARG A 323 -4.76 21.50 14.93
N VAL A 324 -4.37 20.34 15.48
CA VAL A 324 -5.22 19.16 15.52
C VAL A 324 -6.52 19.45 16.24
N ALA A 325 -7.65 19.29 15.57
CA ALA A 325 -9.00 19.44 16.12
C ALA A 325 -9.76 18.11 16.22
N THR A 326 -9.26 17.10 15.55
CA THR A 326 -9.86 15.77 15.36
C THR A 326 -9.51 14.86 16.54
N PRO A 327 -10.44 14.04 17.06
CA PRO A 327 -10.09 12.94 17.97
C PRO A 327 -9.12 11.96 17.33
N VAL A 328 -8.07 11.57 18.05
CA VAL A 328 -6.96 10.75 17.54
C VAL A 328 -6.87 9.43 18.31
N LEU A 329 -6.83 8.30 17.61
CA LEU A 329 -6.34 7.03 18.15
C LEU A 329 -4.90 6.82 17.70
N LEU A 330 -4.00 6.63 18.67
CA LEU A 330 -2.61 6.20 18.46
C LEU A 330 -2.51 4.74 18.86
N MET A 331 -2.21 3.85 17.91
CA MET A 331 -1.98 2.43 18.17
C MET A 331 -0.51 2.11 17.92
N VAL A 332 0.21 1.59 18.93
CA VAL A 332 1.68 1.49 18.88
C VAL A 332 2.18 0.15 19.44
N GLY A 333 3.22 -0.40 18.80
CA GLY A 333 3.93 -1.58 19.27
C GLY A 333 5.02 -1.19 20.28
N ASP A 334 5.07 -1.86 21.42
CA ASP A 334 6.05 -1.58 22.48
C ASP A 334 7.49 -1.86 22.04
N ASN A 335 7.67 -2.78 21.09
CA ASN A 335 8.96 -3.23 20.59
C ASN A 335 9.16 -2.86 19.11
N ASP A 336 8.54 -1.78 18.64
CA ASP A 336 8.68 -1.33 17.26
C ASP A 336 10.07 -0.75 17.02
N THR A 337 10.82 -1.39 16.12
CA THR A 337 12.17 -0.98 15.71
C THR A 337 12.19 -0.22 14.38
N ARG A 338 11.02 -0.07 13.72
CA ARG A 338 10.87 0.69 12.48
C ARG A 338 10.33 2.10 12.73
N CYS A 339 9.33 2.20 13.60
CA CYS A 339 8.79 3.47 14.10
C CYS A 339 8.92 3.46 15.63
N PRO A 340 10.07 3.84 16.19
CA PRO A 340 10.36 3.70 17.60
C PRO A 340 9.30 4.35 18.48
N LEU A 341 8.93 3.68 19.58
CA LEU A 341 7.82 4.08 20.44
C LEU A 341 7.94 5.51 20.98
N GLN A 342 9.15 5.95 21.33
CA GLN A 342 9.34 7.22 22.06
C GLN A 342 8.79 8.42 21.30
N GLN A 343 8.94 8.48 19.98
CA GLN A 343 8.48 9.60 19.16
C GLN A 343 6.95 9.72 19.16
N VAL A 344 6.21 8.61 19.24
CA VAL A 344 4.74 8.63 19.38
C VAL A 344 4.34 9.06 20.80
N LEU A 345 5.09 8.65 21.82
CA LEU A 345 4.84 9.10 23.19
C LEU A 345 5.06 10.61 23.34
N ASN A 346 6.06 11.19 22.65
CA ASN A 346 6.27 12.65 22.60
C ASN A 346 5.03 13.35 21.98
N TYR A 347 4.50 12.83 20.89
CA TYR A 347 3.29 13.36 20.26
C TYR A 347 2.07 13.25 21.17
N ALA A 348 1.87 12.10 21.83
CA ALA A 348 0.78 11.87 22.77
C ALA A 348 0.86 12.83 23.99
N GLU A 349 2.06 13.07 24.52
CA GLU A 349 2.26 14.04 25.61
C GLU A 349 1.91 15.44 25.15
N ARG A 350 2.30 15.81 23.93
CA ARG A 350 1.98 17.12 23.37
C ARG A 350 0.47 17.32 23.17
N LEU A 351 -0.25 16.27 22.70
CA LEU A 351 -1.73 16.29 22.65
C LEU A 351 -2.33 16.51 24.04
N ARG A 352 -1.80 15.83 25.07
CA ARG A 352 -2.26 15.94 26.46
C ARG A 352 -2.05 17.36 27.01
N GLU A 353 -0.86 17.94 26.83
CA GLU A 353 -0.55 19.31 27.24
C GLU A 353 -1.49 20.35 26.63
N LEU A 354 -1.90 20.12 25.38
CA LEU A 354 -2.83 21.00 24.66
C LEU A 354 -4.31 20.69 24.91
N GLY A 355 -4.60 19.68 25.75
CA GLY A 355 -5.99 19.27 26.04
C GLY A 355 -6.74 18.70 24.83
N LYS A 356 -6.01 18.14 23.84
CA LYS A 356 -6.60 17.54 22.65
C LYS A 356 -7.13 16.14 22.95
N PRO A 357 -8.27 15.73 22.38
CA PRO A 357 -8.82 14.39 22.61
C PRO A 357 -8.00 13.33 21.89
N PHE A 358 -7.46 12.36 22.63
CA PHE A 358 -6.77 11.21 22.04
C PHE A 358 -6.90 9.97 22.92
N GLU A 359 -6.71 8.81 22.28
CA GLU A 359 -6.56 7.50 22.92
C GLU A 359 -5.21 6.90 22.50
N LEU A 360 -4.59 6.17 23.41
CA LEU A 360 -3.33 5.46 23.16
C LEU A 360 -3.54 3.98 23.45
N ASP A 361 -3.50 3.16 22.41
CA ASP A 361 -3.52 1.70 22.48
C ASP A 361 -2.11 1.15 22.26
N ARG A 362 -1.62 0.39 23.23
CA ARG A 362 -0.28 -0.22 23.18
C ARG A 362 -0.41 -1.73 23.11
N PHE A 363 0.45 -2.36 22.30
CA PHE A 363 0.48 -3.80 22.17
C PHE A 363 1.91 -4.35 22.25
N ASP A 364 2.06 -5.53 22.86
CA ASP A 364 3.34 -6.21 23.07
C ASP A 364 3.80 -6.92 21.78
N ALA A 365 4.19 -6.13 20.79
CA ALA A 365 4.81 -6.61 19.55
C ALA A 365 5.67 -5.49 18.91
N GLY A 366 6.30 -5.78 17.75
CA GLY A 366 7.04 -4.81 16.94
C GLY A 366 6.13 -3.99 16.04
N HIS A 367 6.56 -3.78 14.79
CA HIS A 367 5.86 -2.95 13.77
C HIS A 367 4.52 -3.56 13.27
N GLY A 368 4.05 -4.62 13.87
CA GLY A 368 2.78 -5.28 13.60
C GLY A 368 2.67 -6.57 14.41
N ALA A 369 1.45 -6.95 14.72
CA ALA A 369 1.17 -8.20 15.42
C ALA A 369 1.14 -9.37 14.44
N LEU A 370 1.86 -10.45 14.76
CA LEU A 370 1.81 -11.73 14.02
C LEU A 370 0.73 -12.67 14.58
N VAL A 371 0.28 -12.44 15.82
CA VAL A 371 -0.71 -13.25 16.49
C VAL A 371 -2.12 -12.85 16.03
N VAL A 372 -2.88 -13.81 15.52
CA VAL A 372 -4.20 -13.55 14.93
C VAL A 372 -5.16 -12.88 15.92
N ASN A 373 -5.22 -13.37 17.16
CA ASN A 373 -6.11 -12.78 18.19
C ASN A 373 -5.76 -11.32 18.49
N GLU A 374 -4.48 -10.95 18.44
CA GLU A 374 -4.06 -9.58 18.63
C GLU A 374 -4.46 -8.70 17.44
N ARG A 375 -4.36 -9.22 16.22
CA ARG A 375 -4.84 -8.50 15.01
C ARG A 375 -6.36 -8.29 15.05
N ILE A 376 -7.11 -9.28 15.52
CA ILE A 376 -8.57 -9.15 15.73
C ILE A 376 -8.85 -8.06 16.76
N ARG A 377 -8.17 -8.09 17.92
CA ARG A 377 -8.32 -7.05 18.97
C ARG A 377 -8.02 -5.65 18.42
N GLN A 378 -6.93 -5.50 17.66
CA GLN A 378 -6.57 -4.22 17.04
C GLN A 378 -7.67 -3.73 16.10
N MET A 379 -8.21 -4.61 15.24
CA MET A 379 -9.33 -4.25 14.35
C MET A 379 -10.58 -3.85 15.14
N GLU A 380 -10.91 -4.56 16.21
CA GLU A 380 -12.03 -4.17 17.10
C GLU A 380 -11.81 -2.78 17.73
N VAL A 381 -10.59 -2.44 18.13
CA VAL A 381 -10.25 -1.11 18.67
C VAL A 381 -10.48 -0.03 17.62
N LEU A 382 -10.02 -0.25 16.38
CA LEU A 382 -10.22 0.67 15.26
C LEU A 382 -11.72 0.89 14.98
N LEU A 383 -12.49 -0.20 14.85
CA LEU A 383 -13.94 -0.14 14.60
C LEU A 383 -14.69 0.58 15.71
N ARG A 384 -14.40 0.25 16.98
CA ARG A 384 -15.04 0.91 18.14
C ARG A 384 -14.68 2.39 18.21
N PHE A 385 -13.44 2.76 17.88
CA PHE A 385 -13.06 4.17 17.85
C PHE A 385 -13.81 4.92 16.73
N ALA A 386 -13.84 4.36 15.52
CA ALA A 386 -14.57 4.95 14.40
C ALA A 386 -16.06 5.11 14.74
N ALA A 387 -16.75 4.08 15.24
CA ALA A 387 -18.16 4.09 15.57
C ALA A 387 -18.53 5.13 16.65
N ARG A 388 -17.64 5.38 17.64
CA ARG A 388 -17.88 6.43 18.66
C ARG A 388 -17.89 7.86 18.09
N HIS A 389 -17.19 8.07 16.99
CA HIS A 389 -17.02 9.41 16.42
C HIS A 389 -17.84 9.63 15.15
N VAL A 390 -18.25 8.55 14.48
CA VAL A 390 -19.03 8.56 13.24
C VAL A 390 -20.36 7.84 13.45
N PRO A 391 -21.46 8.56 13.67
CA PRO A 391 -22.75 7.98 14.05
C PRO A 391 -23.36 7.01 13.03
N GLY A 392 -22.96 7.10 11.77
CA GLY A 392 -23.45 6.21 10.71
C GLY A 392 -22.86 4.80 10.73
N GLY A 393 -21.73 4.58 11.43
CA GLY A 393 -21.10 3.27 11.54
C GLY A 393 -21.80 2.36 12.54
N ALA A 394 -21.94 1.07 12.21
CA ALA A 394 -22.44 0.09 13.16
C ALA A 394 -21.35 -0.26 14.19
N GLU A 395 -21.67 -0.32 15.47
CA GLU A 395 -20.75 -0.84 16.48
C GLU A 395 -20.55 -2.36 16.31
N PRO A 396 -19.33 -2.89 16.51
CA PRO A 396 -19.13 -4.33 16.54
C PRO A 396 -20.00 -4.97 17.64
N GLU A 397 -20.62 -6.10 17.35
CA GLU A 397 -21.29 -6.90 18.36
C GLU A 397 -20.30 -7.31 19.44
N ALA A 398 -20.70 -7.23 20.70
CA ALA A 398 -19.85 -7.44 21.88
C ALA A 398 -19.48 -8.91 22.10
#